data_5309a2c031e35e1016bd782095b307f8
#
_entry.id   5309a2c031e35e1016bd782095b307f8
#
_cell.length_a   1.000
_cell.length_b   1.000
_cell.length_c   1.000
_cell.angle_alpha   90.00
_cell.angle_beta   90.00
_cell.angle_gamma   90.00
#
_symmetry.space_group_name_H-M   'P 1'
#
loop_
_entity.id
_entity.type
_entity.pdbx_description
1 polymer ?
#
loop_
_entity_poly.entity_id
_entity_poly.type
_entity_poly.pdbx_seq_one_letter_code
_entity_poly.pdbx_strand_id
1 'polypeptide(L)'
;MATVLCHTVYVGMRNWKSFIRDSVHRLSEDGLQRVVAVCLAPQNSRTSVGLYRKHLEEAAGAVVPRVRVEFVESWHDNADLIKAFKQRAIAALTSAQAAAGGPVPVIFTAHSVPEKTIAAGDPYEAQVKETAALVAGALSLADWTVAFQSQGMTAEPWIGPTVESTIDKLAAQGHKHALIAPVGFVCDHVEILYDIDVVFREYGRARGMTVWRSESLNGHPLLIRALASVVRAAIRKSEVRNQKSEVRSQESE
;
A
#
# COMPACT_ATOMS: atom_id res chain seq x y z
N MET A 1 -8.05 1.17 -15.25
CA MET A 1 -9.05 1.53 -14.20
C MET A 1 -10.24 2.28 -14.77
N ALA A 2 -10.07 3.31 -15.59
CA ALA A 2 -11.19 4.06 -16.19
C ALA A 2 -12.20 3.17 -16.91
N THR A 3 -11.75 2.25 -17.78
CA THR A 3 -12.60 1.29 -18.49
C THR A 3 -13.38 0.36 -17.55
N VAL A 4 -12.77 -0.05 -16.43
CA VAL A 4 -13.43 -0.94 -15.45
C VAL A 4 -14.46 -0.19 -14.60
N LEU A 5 -14.26 1.11 -14.38
CA LEU A 5 -15.16 1.97 -13.60
C LEU A 5 -16.27 2.61 -14.43
N CYS A 6 -16.09 2.76 -15.74
CA CYS A 6 -16.90 3.61 -16.62
C CYS A 6 -16.93 5.09 -16.15
N HIS A 7 -15.83 5.55 -15.55
CA HIS A 7 -15.66 6.91 -15.04
C HIS A 7 -14.32 7.48 -15.51
N THR A 8 -14.24 8.79 -15.66
CA THR A 8 -12.99 9.48 -15.94
C THR A 8 -12.05 9.34 -14.74
N VAL A 9 -10.78 9.12 -15.00
CA VAL A 9 -9.74 8.96 -13.97
C VAL A 9 -8.66 10.01 -14.19
N TYR A 10 -8.38 10.77 -13.14
CA TYR A 10 -7.31 11.75 -13.09
C TYR A 10 -6.19 11.22 -12.19
N VAL A 11 -4.95 11.55 -12.56
CA VAL A 11 -3.77 11.17 -11.78
C VAL A 11 -3.14 12.43 -11.23
N GLY A 12 -2.96 12.49 -9.92
CA GLY A 12 -2.27 13.58 -9.23
C GLY A 12 -1.15 13.05 -8.33
N MET A 13 0.05 13.62 -8.47
CA MET A 13 1.22 13.27 -7.69
C MET A 13 1.63 14.44 -6.78
N ARG A 14 2.17 14.12 -5.60
CA ARG A 14 2.64 15.15 -4.68
C ARG A 14 3.98 15.75 -5.11
N ASN A 15 4.89 14.93 -5.59
CA ASN A 15 6.29 15.31 -5.80
C ASN A 15 6.72 15.26 -7.27
N TRP A 16 5.82 14.96 -8.21
CA TRP A 16 6.11 14.86 -9.64
C TRP A 16 4.93 15.30 -10.50
N LYS A 17 5.13 15.49 -11.78
CA LYS A 17 4.07 15.76 -12.79
C LYS A 17 3.24 14.50 -13.06
N SER A 18 1.90 14.60 -13.16
CA SER A 18 1.06 15.79 -12.95
C SER A 18 0.85 16.01 -11.46
N PHE A 19 1.01 17.25 -10.99
CA PHE A 19 0.79 17.55 -9.58
C PHE A 19 -0.70 17.47 -9.22
N ILE A 20 -0.99 17.20 -7.94
CA ILE A 20 -2.36 17.13 -7.41
C ILE A 20 -3.14 18.39 -7.77
N ARG A 21 -2.55 19.59 -7.59
CA ARG A 21 -3.19 20.85 -7.92
C ARG A 21 -3.59 20.96 -9.40
N ASP A 22 -2.72 20.49 -10.31
CA ASP A 22 -2.96 20.57 -11.75
C ASP A 22 -4.12 19.63 -12.14
N SER A 23 -4.20 18.47 -11.49
CA SER A 23 -5.29 17.52 -11.69
C SER A 23 -6.62 18.05 -11.14
N VAL A 24 -6.60 18.76 -10.01
CA VAL A 24 -7.79 19.39 -9.43
C VAL A 24 -8.28 20.57 -10.30
N HIS A 25 -7.39 21.37 -10.86
CA HIS A 25 -7.77 22.41 -11.83
C HIS A 25 -8.48 21.80 -13.04
N ARG A 26 -7.93 20.75 -13.64
CA ARG A 26 -8.57 20.05 -14.75
C ARG A 26 -9.94 19.48 -14.38
N LEU A 27 -10.09 18.89 -13.18
CA LEU A 27 -11.39 18.44 -12.66
C LEU A 27 -12.42 19.57 -12.64
N SER A 28 -12.02 20.76 -12.18
CA SER A 28 -12.88 21.94 -12.14
C SER A 28 -13.22 22.47 -13.52
N GLU A 29 -12.25 22.53 -14.43
CA GLU A 29 -12.43 22.92 -15.86
C GLU A 29 -13.38 21.96 -16.59
N ASP A 30 -13.31 20.66 -16.29
CA ASP A 30 -14.22 19.63 -16.80
C ASP A 30 -15.64 19.70 -16.14
N GLY A 31 -15.89 20.67 -15.27
CA GLY A 31 -17.17 20.90 -14.60
C GLY A 31 -17.52 19.88 -13.51
N LEU A 32 -16.55 19.11 -13.03
CA LEU A 32 -16.76 18.06 -12.03
C LEU A 32 -16.77 18.67 -10.63
N GLN A 33 -17.85 18.43 -9.90
CA GLN A 33 -18.04 18.95 -8.53
C GLN A 33 -17.77 17.91 -7.44
N ARG A 34 -17.63 16.64 -7.80
CA ARG A 34 -17.38 15.52 -6.87
C ARG A 34 -16.34 14.58 -7.42
N VAL A 35 -15.45 14.13 -6.55
CA VAL A 35 -14.40 13.16 -6.86
C VAL A 35 -14.22 12.16 -5.73
N VAL A 36 -13.99 10.88 -6.07
CA VAL A 36 -13.48 9.88 -5.14
C VAL A 36 -11.96 9.80 -5.33
N ALA A 37 -11.23 10.02 -4.26
CA ALA A 37 -9.78 9.99 -4.26
C ALA A 37 -9.24 8.74 -3.52
N VAL A 38 -8.32 8.03 -4.17
CA VAL A 38 -7.66 6.84 -3.62
C VAL A 38 -6.16 6.99 -3.77
N CYS A 39 -5.42 6.87 -2.66
CA CYS A 39 -3.96 6.76 -2.72
C CYS A 39 -3.55 5.35 -3.16
N LEU A 40 -2.49 5.25 -3.98
CA LEU A 40 -1.89 3.96 -4.36
C LEU A 40 -1.00 3.39 -3.22
N ALA A 41 -1.25 3.79 -1.98
CA ALA A 41 -0.72 3.21 -0.76
C ALA A 41 -1.91 2.59 0.00
N PRO A 42 -1.97 1.26 0.14
CA PRO A 42 -3.11 0.59 0.75
C PRO A 42 -3.27 0.88 2.24
N GLN A 43 -2.15 0.98 2.96
CA GLN A 43 -2.11 1.24 4.39
C GLN A 43 -2.11 2.74 4.67
N ASN A 44 -2.95 3.17 5.62
CA ASN A 44 -3.03 4.56 6.02
C ASN A 44 -1.87 4.96 6.93
N SER A 45 -1.26 6.11 6.65
CA SER A 45 -0.35 6.79 7.56
C SER A 45 -0.47 8.30 7.40
N ARG A 46 -0.41 9.03 8.50
CA ARG A 46 -0.37 10.49 8.50
C ARG A 46 0.82 11.05 7.72
N THR A 47 1.93 10.32 7.71
CA THR A 47 3.19 10.72 7.05
C THR A 47 3.20 10.44 5.54
N SER A 48 2.24 9.68 5.02
CA SER A 48 2.09 9.38 3.59
C SER A 48 0.69 9.72 3.07
N VAL A 49 -0.30 8.86 3.27
CA VAL A 49 -1.70 9.03 2.80
C VAL A 49 -2.30 10.33 3.35
N GLY A 50 -2.06 10.65 4.62
CA GLY A 50 -2.52 11.90 5.24
C GLY A 50 -1.96 13.15 4.56
N LEU A 51 -0.71 13.13 4.09
CA LEU A 51 -0.14 14.25 3.33
C LEU A 51 -0.78 14.39 1.95
N TYR A 52 -1.07 13.28 1.25
CA TYR A 52 -1.80 13.31 -0.02
C TYR A 52 -3.20 13.89 0.17
N ARG A 53 -3.91 13.46 1.22
CA ARG A 53 -5.22 14.00 1.58
C ARG A 53 -5.18 15.50 1.80
N LYS A 54 -4.24 15.99 2.63
CA LYS A 54 -4.06 17.41 2.91
C LYS A 54 -3.87 18.23 1.63
N HIS A 55 -2.92 17.85 0.78
CA HIS A 55 -2.66 18.56 -0.48
C HIS A 55 -3.86 18.54 -1.43
N LEU A 56 -4.62 17.44 -1.46
CA LEU A 56 -5.81 17.34 -2.29
C LEU A 56 -6.94 18.23 -1.76
N GLU A 57 -7.19 18.25 -0.44
CA GLU A 57 -8.21 19.08 0.19
C GLU A 57 -7.90 20.59 0.04
N GLU A 58 -6.63 20.97 0.18
CA GLU A 58 -6.15 22.34 -0.07
C GLU A 58 -6.40 22.74 -1.53
N ALA A 59 -6.01 21.91 -2.49
CA ALA A 59 -6.23 22.18 -3.91
C ALA A 59 -7.73 22.25 -4.27
N ALA A 60 -8.54 21.32 -3.74
CA ALA A 60 -9.98 21.29 -3.99
C ALA A 60 -10.72 22.49 -3.37
N GLY A 61 -10.20 23.03 -2.28
CA GLY A 61 -10.72 24.25 -1.65
C GLY A 61 -10.37 25.53 -2.40
N ALA A 62 -9.34 25.53 -3.24
CA ALA A 62 -8.84 26.68 -3.97
C ALA A 62 -9.51 26.90 -5.35
N VAL A 63 -10.22 25.91 -5.89
CA VAL A 63 -10.92 26.02 -7.19
C VAL A 63 -12.36 26.46 -7.06
N VAL A 64 -12.89 27.12 -8.10
CA VAL A 64 -14.29 27.58 -8.16
C VAL A 64 -14.93 27.04 -9.47
N PRO A 65 -16.06 26.32 -9.36
CA PRO A 65 -16.75 25.87 -8.15
C PRO A 65 -15.90 24.87 -7.32
N ARG A 66 -16.12 24.84 -6.01
CA ARG A 66 -15.39 23.95 -5.09
C ARG A 66 -15.67 22.49 -5.41
N VAL A 67 -14.63 21.70 -5.52
CA VAL A 67 -14.71 20.25 -5.72
C VAL A 67 -14.84 19.53 -4.37
N ARG A 68 -15.92 18.74 -4.21
CA ARG A 68 -16.11 17.88 -3.04
C ARG A 68 -15.29 16.61 -3.18
N VAL A 69 -14.45 16.32 -2.21
CA VAL A 69 -13.59 15.13 -2.17
C VAL A 69 -14.17 14.09 -1.23
N GLU A 70 -14.42 12.87 -1.74
CA GLU A 70 -14.62 11.67 -0.94
C GLU A 70 -13.30 10.90 -0.91
N PHE A 71 -12.58 10.97 0.20
CA PHE A 71 -11.26 10.40 0.34
C PHE A 71 -11.32 8.99 0.93
N VAL A 72 -10.68 8.02 0.28
CA VAL A 72 -10.52 6.66 0.79
C VAL A 72 -9.25 6.59 1.62
N GLU A 73 -9.39 6.40 2.92
CA GLU A 73 -8.27 6.45 3.86
C GLU A 73 -7.36 5.21 3.82
N SER A 74 -7.95 4.02 3.66
CA SER A 74 -7.19 2.78 3.49
C SER A 74 -7.98 1.72 2.74
N TRP A 75 -7.28 0.75 2.19
CA TRP A 75 -7.84 -0.40 1.47
C TRP A 75 -6.92 -1.64 1.58
N HIS A 76 -6.15 -1.70 2.66
CA HIS A 76 -5.10 -2.66 2.97
C HIS A 76 -5.61 -4.11 3.13
N ASP A 77 -6.88 -4.29 3.47
CA ASP A 77 -7.59 -5.56 3.69
C ASP A 77 -8.45 -6.00 2.48
N ASN A 78 -8.39 -5.23 1.38
CA ASN A 78 -9.23 -5.51 0.21
C ASN A 78 -8.96 -6.92 -0.34
N ALA A 79 -10.01 -7.72 -0.50
CA ALA A 79 -9.91 -9.13 -0.88
C ALA A 79 -9.19 -9.37 -2.23
N ASP A 80 -9.37 -8.47 -3.22
CA ASP A 80 -8.67 -8.59 -4.51
C ASP A 80 -7.20 -8.15 -4.39
N LEU A 81 -6.87 -7.19 -3.51
CA LEU A 81 -5.48 -6.85 -3.18
C LEU A 81 -4.76 -8.05 -2.56
N ILE A 82 -5.37 -8.69 -1.54
CA ILE A 82 -4.79 -9.87 -0.89
C ILE A 82 -4.58 -11.01 -1.89
N LYS A 83 -5.55 -11.26 -2.78
CA LYS A 83 -5.40 -12.25 -3.87
C LYS A 83 -4.28 -11.88 -4.83
N ALA A 84 -4.08 -10.60 -5.15
CA ALA A 84 -2.99 -10.15 -6.02
C ALA A 84 -1.62 -10.42 -5.38
N PHE A 85 -1.43 -10.05 -4.12
CA PHE A 85 -0.20 -10.36 -3.38
C PHE A 85 0.04 -11.86 -3.26
N LYS A 86 -1.02 -12.65 -2.96
CA LYS A 86 -0.94 -14.11 -2.96
C LYS A 86 -0.39 -14.66 -4.28
N GLN A 87 -0.93 -14.22 -5.43
CA GLN A 87 -0.50 -14.72 -6.74
C GLN A 87 0.97 -14.40 -7.03
N ARG A 88 1.43 -13.19 -6.67
CA ARG A 88 2.85 -12.82 -6.82
C ARG A 88 3.76 -13.61 -5.87
N ALA A 89 3.36 -13.76 -4.63
CA ALA A 89 4.16 -14.47 -3.64
C ALA A 89 4.26 -15.97 -3.95
N ILE A 90 3.18 -16.63 -4.40
CA ILE A 90 3.18 -18.06 -4.68
C ILE A 90 4.16 -18.42 -5.82
N ALA A 91 4.24 -17.59 -6.86
CA ALA A 91 5.15 -17.83 -7.97
C ALA A 91 6.63 -17.80 -7.51
N ALA A 92 6.99 -16.78 -6.72
CA ALA A 92 8.35 -16.66 -6.18
C ALA A 92 8.65 -17.73 -5.12
N LEU A 93 7.67 -18.06 -4.26
CA LEU A 93 7.82 -19.08 -3.22
C LEU A 93 8.03 -20.46 -3.81
N THR A 94 7.30 -20.82 -4.86
CA THR A 94 7.49 -22.10 -5.57
C THR A 94 8.92 -22.23 -6.09
N SER A 95 9.46 -21.18 -6.72
CA SER A 95 10.85 -21.19 -7.22
C SER A 95 11.87 -21.26 -6.08
N ALA A 96 11.64 -20.52 -4.99
CA ALA A 96 12.51 -20.53 -3.82
C ALA A 96 12.54 -21.90 -3.12
N GLN A 97 11.38 -22.54 -2.94
CA GLN A 97 11.24 -23.86 -2.34
C GLN A 97 11.87 -24.96 -3.20
N ALA A 98 11.71 -24.87 -4.52
CA ALA A 98 12.38 -25.81 -5.44
C ALA A 98 13.91 -25.72 -5.32
N ALA A 99 14.47 -24.51 -5.22
CA ALA A 99 15.91 -24.31 -5.03
C ALA A 99 16.40 -24.71 -3.63
N ALA A 100 15.56 -24.51 -2.60
CA ALA A 100 15.88 -24.86 -1.22
C ALA A 100 15.74 -26.35 -0.90
N GLY A 101 14.96 -27.08 -1.69
CA GLY A 101 14.58 -28.46 -1.40
C GLY A 101 13.62 -28.60 -0.22
N GLY A 102 12.94 -27.54 0.20
CA GLY A 102 12.05 -27.54 1.36
C GLY A 102 11.39 -26.18 1.64
N PRO A 103 10.73 -26.04 2.80
CA PRO A 103 10.07 -24.80 3.19
C PRO A 103 11.03 -23.61 3.23
N VAL A 104 10.52 -22.44 2.83
CA VAL A 104 11.28 -21.18 2.82
C VAL A 104 10.49 -20.15 3.65
N PRO A 105 11.09 -19.51 4.68
CA PRO A 105 10.46 -18.48 5.45
C PRO A 105 10.15 -17.26 4.58
N VAL A 106 9.03 -16.58 4.87
CA VAL A 106 8.56 -15.40 4.15
C VAL A 106 8.69 -14.17 5.03
N ILE A 107 9.36 -13.13 4.52
CA ILE A 107 9.48 -11.81 5.14
C ILE A 107 8.55 -10.86 4.38
N PHE A 108 7.44 -10.47 4.99
CA PHE A 108 6.60 -9.40 4.46
C PHE A 108 7.21 -8.06 4.79
N THR A 109 7.34 -7.17 3.79
CA THR A 109 7.99 -5.87 4.02
C THR A 109 7.11 -4.69 3.69
N ALA A 110 7.36 -3.58 4.42
CA ALA A 110 6.80 -2.27 4.19
C ALA A 110 7.84 -1.19 4.57
N HIS A 111 7.60 0.07 4.17
CA HIS A 111 8.46 1.16 4.56
C HIS A 111 8.42 1.38 6.08
N SER A 112 9.57 1.64 6.72
CA SER A 112 9.59 2.03 8.12
C SER A 112 9.06 3.45 8.31
N VAL A 113 8.54 3.74 9.49
CA VAL A 113 8.13 5.09 9.91
C VAL A 113 8.67 5.37 11.31
N PRO A 114 8.84 6.64 11.71
CA PRO A 114 9.27 6.97 13.06
C PRO A 114 8.35 6.38 14.13
N GLU A 115 8.92 5.81 15.19
CA GLU A 115 8.15 5.22 16.31
C GLU A 115 7.16 6.20 16.93
N LYS A 116 7.53 7.48 17.00
CA LYS A 116 6.63 8.55 17.49
C LYS A 116 5.34 8.68 16.66
N THR A 117 5.38 8.33 15.37
CA THR A 117 4.19 8.33 14.50
C THR A 117 3.20 7.28 14.98
N ILE A 118 3.67 6.07 15.26
CA ILE A 118 2.84 4.97 15.78
C ILE A 118 2.36 5.27 17.20
N ALA A 119 3.27 5.75 18.08
CA ALA A 119 2.92 6.14 19.46
C ALA A 119 1.82 7.23 19.50
N ALA A 120 1.73 8.07 18.46
CA ALA A 120 0.66 9.05 18.31
C ALA A 120 -0.65 8.46 17.74
N GLY A 121 -0.79 7.13 17.64
CA GLY A 121 -1.99 6.44 17.21
C GLY A 121 -2.17 6.32 15.69
N ASP A 122 -1.07 6.36 14.91
CA ASP A 122 -1.12 6.09 13.48
C ASP A 122 -1.42 4.60 13.23
N PRO A 123 -2.37 4.25 12.36
CA PRO A 123 -2.79 2.86 12.16
C PRO A 123 -1.84 2.05 11.27
N TYR A 124 -0.80 2.67 10.72
CA TYR A 124 0.05 2.11 9.66
C TYR A 124 0.62 0.73 9.99
N GLU A 125 1.28 0.61 11.14
CA GLU A 125 1.92 -0.64 11.55
C GLU A 125 0.89 -1.78 11.70
N ALA A 126 -0.24 -1.49 12.33
CA ALA A 126 -1.33 -2.46 12.48
C ALA A 126 -1.88 -2.91 11.13
N GLN A 127 -2.10 -1.98 10.20
CA GLN A 127 -2.61 -2.28 8.86
C GLN A 127 -1.59 -3.05 8.00
N VAL A 128 -0.29 -2.78 8.13
CA VAL A 128 0.77 -3.57 7.47
C VAL A 128 0.75 -5.01 7.99
N LYS A 129 0.71 -5.20 9.32
CA LYS A 129 0.64 -6.52 9.95
C LYS A 129 -0.62 -7.28 9.56
N GLU A 130 -1.76 -6.60 9.46
CA GLU A 130 -3.02 -7.20 9.01
C GLU A 130 -2.94 -7.65 7.54
N THR A 131 -2.43 -6.81 6.63
CA THR A 131 -2.20 -7.21 5.23
C THR A 131 -1.31 -8.45 5.16
N ALA A 132 -0.19 -8.46 5.89
CA ALA A 132 0.73 -9.58 5.93
C ALA A 132 0.04 -10.87 6.44
N ALA A 133 -0.72 -10.78 7.53
CA ALA A 133 -1.45 -11.91 8.10
C ALA A 133 -2.50 -12.47 7.12
N LEU A 134 -3.24 -11.60 6.43
CA LEU A 134 -4.23 -12.00 5.42
C LEU A 134 -3.56 -12.73 4.24
N VAL A 135 -2.43 -12.23 3.76
CA VAL A 135 -1.67 -12.88 2.67
C VAL A 135 -1.07 -14.21 3.16
N ALA A 136 -0.47 -14.24 4.34
CA ALA A 136 0.08 -15.45 4.95
C ALA A 136 -0.99 -16.53 5.13
N GLY A 137 -2.15 -16.18 5.67
CA GLY A 137 -3.31 -17.06 5.79
C GLY A 137 -3.79 -17.60 4.44
N ALA A 138 -3.87 -16.72 3.43
CA ALA A 138 -4.26 -17.12 2.08
C ALA A 138 -3.24 -18.07 1.41
N LEU A 139 -1.96 -18.03 1.81
CA LEU A 139 -0.89 -18.91 1.37
C LEU A 139 -0.70 -20.14 2.27
N SER A 140 -1.40 -20.21 3.40
CA SER A 140 -1.23 -21.24 4.44
C SER A 140 0.23 -21.33 4.94
N LEU A 141 0.88 -20.17 5.14
CA LEU A 141 2.27 -20.12 5.60
C LEU A 141 2.36 -20.45 7.09
N ALA A 142 3.26 -21.36 7.46
CA ALA A 142 3.58 -21.67 8.84
C ALA A 142 4.71 -20.78 9.39
N ASP A 143 5.64 -20.33 8.53
CA ASP A 143 6.81 -19.55 8.90
C ASP A 143 6.86 -18.24 8.10
N TRP A 144 6.52 -17.14 8.78
CA TRP A 144 6.55 -15.80 8.22
C TRP A 144 6.74 -14.73 9.29
N THR A 145 7.22 -13.57 8.88
CA THR A 145 7.40 -12.40 9.74
C THR A 145 7.16 -11.12 8.97
N VAL A 146 6.98 -10.00 9.70
CA VAL A 146 6.96 -8.65 9.14
C VAL A 146 8.27 -7.97 9.48
N ALA A 147 8.87 -7.29 8.51
CA ALA A 147 10.04 -6.45 8.68
C ALA A 147 9.83 -5.10 7.96
N PHE A 148 10.54 -4.07 8.44
CA PHE A 148 10.44 -2.73 7.89
C PHE A 148 11.76 -2.32 7.23
N GLN A 149 11.67 -1.61 6.11
CA GLN A 149 12.80 -1.20 5.28
C GLN A 149 12.87 0.33 5.09
N SER A 150 13.95 0.80 4.51
CA SER A 150 14.09 2.19 4.02
C SER A 150 13.90 3.24 5.12
N GLN A 151 14.57 3.06 6.27
CA GLN A 151 14.56 4.04 7.35
C GLN A 151 15.17 5.36 6.86
N GLY A 152 14.57 6.48 7.29
CA GLY A 152 15.14 7.80 7.01
C GLY A 152 16.48 8.04 7.74
N MET A 153 17.28 8.95 7.19
CA MET A 153 18.59 9.33 7.76
C MET A 153 18.47 10.28 8.97
N THR A 154 17.44 10.13 9.79
CA THR A 154 17.22 10.93 10.99
C THR A 154 17.68 10.16 12.24
N ALA A 155 18.11 10.88 13.28
CA ALA A 155 18.57 10.28 14.54
C ALA A 155 17.41 9.72 15.40
N GLU A 156 16.15 9.90 15.00
CA GLU A 156 15.02 9.38 15.74
C GLU A 156 14.83 7.87 15.52
N PRO A 157 14.25 7.14 16.50
CA PRO A 157 13.98 5.72 16.35
C PRO A 157 12.86 5.48 15.33
N TRP A 158 13.03 4.41 14.52
CA TRP A 158 12.11 3.94 13.49
C TRP A 158 11.58 2.56 13.84
N ILE A 159 10.36 2.24 13.43
CA ILE A 159 9.76 0.93 13.71
C ILE A 159 10.54 -0.21 13.05
N GLY A 160 10.60 -1.34 13.76
CA GLY A 160 11.28 -2.56 13.35
C GLY A 160 10.39 -3.81 13.54
N PRO A 161 10.98 -5.00 13.36
CA PRO A 161 12.39 -5.27 13.05
C PRO A 161 12.78 -4.77 11.64
N THR A 162 14.09 -4.50 11.43
CA THR A 162 14.59 -4.21 10.09
C THR A 162 14.70 -5.51 9.26
N VAL A 163 14.76 -5.36 7.93
CA VAL A 163 14.96 -6.51 7.04
C VAL A 163 16.30 -7.18 7.33
N GLU A 164 17.35 -6.40 7.56
CA GLU A 164 18.69 -6.90 7.88
C GLU A 164 18.69 -7.72 9.17
N SER A 165 18.11 -7.18 10.26
CA SER A 165 18.03 -7.92 11.54
C SER A 165 17.22 -9.21 11.43
N THR A 166 16.22 -9.21 10.53
CA THR A 166 15.40 -10.40 10.25
C THR A 166 16.21 -11.45 9.47
N ILE A 167 17.01 -11.03 8.47
CA ILE A 167 17.92 -11.91 7.74
C ILE A 167 18.97 -12.49 8.71
N ASP A 168 19.54 -11.70 9.61
CA ASP A 168 20.49 -12.18 10.62
C ASP A 168 19.89 -13.28 11.50
N LYS A 169 18.65 -13.05 11.97
CA LYS A 169 17.92 -14.04 12.78
C LYS A 169 17.70 -15.35 12.02
N LEU A 170 17.23 -15.28 10.78
CA LEU A 170 16.99 -16.45 9.95
C LEU A 170 18.29 -17.21 9.64
N ALA A 171 19.38 -16.51 9.34
CA ALA A 171 20.70 -17.11 9.14
C ALA A 171 21.19 -17.84 10.39
N ALA A 172 21.04 -17.22 11.58
CA ALA A 172 21.39 -17.83 12.87
C ALA A 172 20.53 -19.09 13.18
N GLN A 173 19.30 -19.15 12.68
CA GLN A 173 18.42 -20.33 12.76
C GLN A 173 18.77 -21.42 11.74
N GLY A 174 19.77 -21.19 10.88
CA GLY A 174 20.25 -22.16 9.89
C GLY A 174 19.56 -22.09 8.53
N HIS A 175 18.63 -21.16 8.32
CA HIS A 175 17.99 -20.97 7.01
C HIS A 175 19.02 -20.55 5.95
N LYS A 176 18.88 -21.12 4.75
CA LYS A 176 19.73 -20.80 3.58
C LYS A 176 18.97 -20.00 2.51
N HIS A 177 17.67 -19.91 2.62
CA HIS A 177 16.79 -19.20 1.71
C HIS A 177 15.76 -18.39 2.51
N ALA A 178 15.38 -17.22 2.00
CA ALA A 178 14.24 -16.45 2.48
C ALA A 178 13.55 -15.76 1.29
N LEU A 179 12.22 -15.61 1.36
CA LEU A 179 11.45 -14.85 0.37
C LEU A 179 11.03 -13.52 0.98
N ILE A 180 11.39 -12.41 0.34
CA ILE A 180 10.82 -11.08 0.65
C ILE A 180 9.58 -10.85 -0.22
N ALA A 181 8.46 -10.54 0.44
CA ALA A 181 7.18 -10.20 -0.19
C ALA A 181 6.77 -8.78 0.24
N PRO A 182 6.99 -7.73 -0.60
CA PRO A 182 6.70 -6.35 -0.23
C PRO A 182 5.20 -6.08 -0.30
N VAL A 183 4.51 -6.07 0.85
CA VAL A 183 3.06 -5.82 0.97
C VAL A 183 2.71 -4.37 1.25
N GLY A 184 3.69 -3.55 1.63
CA GLY A 184 3.52 -2.10 1.80
C GLY A 184 3.61 -1.31 0.48
N PHE A 185 3.90 -1.99 -0.64
CA PHE A 185 4.12 -1.37 -1.94
C PHE A 185 3.35 -2.09 -3.04
N VAL A 186 2.72 -1.33 -3.94
CA VAL A 186 1.93 -1.92 -5.04
C VAL A 186 2.61 -1.87 -6.40
N CYS A 187 3.75 -1.18 -6.52
CA CYS A 187 4.50 -1.07 -7.77
C CYS A 187 6.01 -1.04 -7.54
N ASP A 188 6.77 -1.32 -8.61
CA ASP A 188 8.21 -1.18 -8.60
C ASP A 188 8.62 0.29 -8.49
N HIS A 189 9.61 0.55 -7.65
CA HIS A 189 10.30 1.83 -7.49
C HIS A 189 11.69 1.58 -6.88
N VAL A 190 12.46 2.63 -6.63
CA VAL A 190 13.85 2.50 -6.20
C VAL A 190 14.01 1.69 -4.89
N GLU A 191 13.12 1.89 -3.91
CA GLU A 191 13.15 1.17 -2.61
C GLU A 191 12.77 -0.32 -2.75
N ILE A 192 12.21 -0.75 -3.87
CA ILE A 192 12.01 -2.17 -4.20
C ILE A 192 13.18 -2.70 -5.01
N LEU A 193 13.50 -2.02 -6.13
CA LEU A 193 14.47 -2.54 -7.08
C LEU A 193 15.93 -2.41 -6.58
N TYR A 194 16.23 -1.38 -5.78
CA TYR A 194 17.57 -1.22 -5.21
C TYR A 194 17.67 -1.87 -3.82
N ASP A 195 16.80 -1.52 -2.88
CA ASP A 195 16.94 -2.02 -1.50
C ASP A 195 16.81 -3.55 -1.45
N ILE A 196 15.81 -4.12 -2.16
CA ILE A 196 15.61 -5.58 -2.11
C ILE A 196 16.53 -6.31 -3.09
N ASP A 197 16.56 -5.90 -4.36
CA ASP A 197 17.24 -6.66 -5.41
C ASP A 197 18.77 -6.48 -5.38
N VAL A 198 19.29 -5.43 -4.73
CA VAL A 198 20.72 -5.19 -4.57
C VAL A 198 21.11 -5.36 -3.10
N VAL A 199 20.66 -4.43 -2.22
CA VAL A 199 21.16 -4.35 -0.85
C VAL A 199 20.84 -5.60 -0.04
N PHE A 200 19.57 -6.01 0.05
CA PHE A 200 19.19 -7.16 0.88
C PHE A 200 19.63 -8.50 0.30
N ARG A 201 19.73 -8.62 -1.03
CA ARG A 201 20.34 -9.81 -1.64
C ARG A 201 21.82 -9.93 -1.32
N GLU A 202 22.59 -8.84 -1.38
CA GLU A 202 24.00 -8.84 -1.01
C GLU A 202 24.18 -9.10 0.48
N TYR A 203 23.34 -8.48 1.32
CA TYR A 203 23.33 -8.68 2.76
C TYR A 203 23.09 -10.15 3.13
N GLY A 204 22.12 -10.80 2.49
CA GLY A 204 21.84 -12.23 2.67
C GLY A 204 22.99 -13.11 2.19
N ARG A 205 23.54 -12.81 1.01
CA ARG A 205 24.68 -13.56 0.44
C ARG A 205 25.89 -13.52 1.37
N ALA A 206 26.20 -12.40 2.00
CA ALA A 206 27.28 -12.28 2.96
C ALA A 206 27.08 -13.17 4.21
N ARG A 207 25.83 -13.65 4.45
CA ARG A 207 25.46 -14.58 5.53
C ARG A 207 25.19 -16.00 5.06
N GLY A 208 25.55 -16.30 3.81
CA GLY A 208 25.32 -17.60 3.19
C GLY A 208 23.85 -17.90 2.91
N MET A 209 23.03 -16.87 2.74
CA MET A 209 21.61 -16.97 2.40
C MET A 209 21.33 -16.47 0.98
N THR A 210 20.38 -17.10 0.30
CA THR A 210 19.78 -16.63 -0.94
C THR A 210 18.46 -15.91 -0.61
N VAL A 211 18.39 -14.63 -0.93
CA VAL A 211 17.16 -13.80 -0.76
C VAL A 211 16.42 -13.74 -2.09
N TRP A 212 15.18 -14.20 -2.07
CA TRP A 212 14.22 -14.15 -3.16
C TRP A 212 13.29 -12.96 -2.98
N ARG A 213 12.68 -12.47 -4.06
CA ARG A 213 11.64 -11.43 -3.99
C ARG A 213 10.43 -11.82 -4.83
N SER A 214 9.23 -11.59 -4.30
CA SER A 214 8.03 -11.62 -5.12
C SER A 214 7.96 -10.37 -5.99
N GLU A 215 7.48 -10.50 -7.22
CA GLU A 215 7.24 -9.35 -8.10
C GLU A 215 6.22 -8.38 -7.49
N SER A 216 6.38 -7.08 -7.79
CA SER A 216 5.38 -6.07 -7.46
C SER A 216 4.10 -6.24 -8.29
N LEU A 217 3.00 -5.66 -7.81
CA LEU A 217 1.72 -5.80 -8.49
C LEU A 217 1.67 -5.03 -9.82
N ASN A 218 2.23 -3.81 -9.87
CA ASN A 218 2.26 -2.98 -11.07
C ASN A 218 0.87 -2.87 -11.75
N GLY A 219 0.73 -3.37 -12.97
CA GLY A 219 -0.51 -3.42 -13.72
C GLY A 219 -1.36 -4.68 -13.49
N HIS A 220 -1.18 -5.40 -12.38
CA HIS A 220 -1.87 -6.67 -12.11
C HIS A 220 -3.40 -6.52 -12.17
N PRO A 221 -4.14 -7.38 -12.90
CA PRO A 221 -5.59 -7.24 -13.07
C PRO A 221 -6.37 -7.19 -11.75
N LEU A 222 -5.95 -7.97 -10.74
CA LEU A 222 -6.58 -7.94 -9.42
C LEU A 222 -6.32 -6.63 -8.66
N LEU A 223 -5.18 -5.96 -8.85
CA LEU A 223 -4.96 -4.62 -8.31
C LEU A 223 -5.95 -3.61 -8.91
N ILE A 224 -6.15 -3.67 -10.23
CA ILE A 224 -7.12 -2.80 -10.90
C ILE A 224 -8.54 -3.06 -10.38
N ARG A 225 -8.90 -4.32 -10.15
CA ARG A 225 -10.20 -4.70 -9.56
C ARG A 225 -10.33 -4.23 -8.11
N ALA A 226 -9.29 -4.35 -7.30
CA ALA A 226 -9.26 -3.85 -5.93
C ALA A 226 -9.55 -2.35 -5.90
N LEU A 227 -8.82 -1.55 -6.67
CA LEU A 227 -9.04 -0.11 -6.78
C LEU A 227 -10.46 0.23 -7.27
N ALA A 228 -10.97 -0.49 -8.26
CA ALA A 228 -12.33 -0.29 -8.75
C ALA A 228 -13.39 -0.63 -7.70
N SER A 229 -13.20 -1.70 -6.92
CA SER A 229 -14.14 -2.10 -5.86
C SER A 229 -14.19 -1.07 -4.72
N VAL A 230 -13.03 -0.54 -4.35
CA VAL A 230 -12.88 0.52 -3.32
C VAL A 230 -13.59 1.80 -3.76
N VAL A 231 -13.39 2.24 -5.01
CA VAL A 231 -14.07 3.43 -5.55
C VAL A 231 -15.59 3.23 -5.58
N ARG A 232 -16.09 2.08 -6.06
CA ARG A 232 -17.53 1.78 -6.06
C ARG A 232 -18.12 1.78 -4.65
N ALA A 233 -17.39 1.25 -3.67
CA ALA A 233 -17.83 1.27 -2.27
C ALA A 233 -17.95 2.70 -1.73
N ALA A 234 -16.97 3.58 -2.03
CA ALA A 234 -17.00 4.98 -1.64
C ALA A 234 -18.16 5.75 -2.30
N ILE A 235 -18.43 5.51 -3.59
CA ILE A 235 -19.57 6.10 -4.30
C ILE A 235 -20.88 5.72 -3.60
N ARG A 236 -21.13 4.44 -3.38
CA ARG A 236 -22.37 3.95 -2.71
C ARG A 236 -22.54 4.54 -1.32
N LYS A 237 -21.46 4.59 -0.51
CA LYS A 237 -21.50 5.20 0.84
C LYS A 237 -21.89 6.68 0.79
N SER A 238 -21.39 7.40 -0.19
CA SER A 238 -21.70 8.82 -0.40
C SER A 238 -23.13 9.05 -0.83
N GLU A 239 -23.71 8.20 -1.69
CA GLU A 239 -25.10 8.25 -2.12
C GLU A 239 -26.08 8.03 -0.96
N VAL A 240 -25.83 6.99 -0.16
CA VAL A 240 -26.64 6.70 1.05
C VAL A 240 -26.60 7.85 2.05
N ARG A 241 -25.44 8.51 2.22
CA ARG A 241 -25.30 9.67 3.11
C ARG A 241 -26.13 10.87 2.61
N ASN A 242 -26.12 11.13 1.31
CA ASN A 242 -26.89 12.22 0.72
C ASN A 242 -28.40 11.99 0.88
N GLN A 243 -28.90 10.78 0.56
CA GLN A 243 -30.31 10.43 0.75
C GLN A 243 -30.79 10.63 2.20
N LYS A 244 -29.97 10.21 3.18
CA LYS A 244 -30.31 10.44 4.61
C LYS A 244 -30.33 11.92 5.00
N SER A 245 -29.48 12.75 4.40
CA SER A 245 -29.51 14.20 4.65
C SER A 245 -30.74 14.88 4.04
N GLU A 246 -31.17 14.46 2.85
CA GLU A 246 -32.37 14.97 2.19
C GLU A 246 -33.65 14.63 2.98
N VAL A 247 -33.78 13.39 3.44
CA VAL A 247 -34.92 12.97 4.27
C VAL A 247 -35.00 13.78 5.57
N ARG A 248 -33.88 13.99 6.27
CA ARG A 248 -33.84 14.80 7.49
C ARG A 248 -34.21 16.26 7.26
N SER A 249 -33.85 16.82 6.12
CA SER A 249 -34.25 18.20 5.77
C SER A 249 -35.74 18.32 5.53
N GLN A 250 -36.38 17.30 4.94
CA GLN A 250 -37.83 17.26 4.69
C GLN A 250 -38.66 17.01 5.96
N GLU A 251 -38.10 16.33 6.98
CA GLU A 251 -38.76 16.09 8.29
C GLU A 251 -38.68 17.31 9.22
N SER A 252 -37.86 18.32 8.90
CA SER A 252 -37.65 19.53 9.69
C SER A 252 -38.35 20.77 9.14
N GLU A 253 -39.06 20.67 8.04
CA GLU A 253 -39.99 21.65 7.47
C GLU A 253 -41.43 21.31 7.85
#